data_ca2d29c39dbe772e4e86cf903fc50858
#
_entry.id   ca2d29c39dbe772e4e86cf903fc50858
#
_cell.length_a   1.000
_cell.length_b   1.000
_cell.length_c   1.000
_cell.angle_alpha   90.00
_cell.angle_beta   90.00
_cell.angle_gamma   90.00
#
_symmetry.space_group_name_H-M   'P 1'
#
loop_
_entity.id
_entity.type
_entity.pdbx_description
1 polymer ?
#
loop_
_entity_poly.entity_id
_entity_poly.type
_entity_poly.pdbx_seq_one_letter_code
_entity_poly.pdbx_strand_id
1 'polypeptide(L)'
;ILDASLGGVFPVTAISLINTKNNTLFVSFGAHPILEVSLERTMTELMQGRDLTNLDAFEIPTFDMSLVADSFNLEAHFIDSNGKLGFPFLSAKKSFEYAPWKYEGNGSDDEYAFLLDILKSQDREMYVREYTYLDFYSCQMIVPNFSEVYPLDDMVYNNKNNGKLIRDMVLNFEKYDVNDILDTVDSLDDSLNMQLYIGVIFEENFTMGDFKAQMLLLLEEYDDALEILEFSNNKFGHLVAQLIRMQNDGFEWENYETALYNVYGKEKIQKAVDVLE
;
A
#
# COMPACT_ATOMS: atom_id res chain seq x y z
N ILE A 1 -15.00 25.12 -15.09
CA ILE A 1 -13.55 24.95 -15.23
C ILE A 1 -12.88 26.11 -14.50
N LEU A 2 -11.88 25.83 -13.70
CA LEU A 2 -11.15 26.80 -12.91
C LEU A 2 -9.65 26.73 -13.24
N ASP A 3 -9.00 27.89 -13.23
CA ASP A 3 -7.55 27.96 -13.26
C ASP A 3 -7.01 27.66 -11.86
N ALA A 4 -6.29 26.55 -11.70
CA ALA A 4 -5.66 26.12 -10.47
C ALA A 4 -4.14 26.28 -10.53
N SER A 5 -3.63 27.12 -11.44
CA SER A 5 -2.20 27.29 -11.69
C SER A 5 -1.46 28.14 -10.65
N LEU A 6 -2.16 28.71 -9.66
CA LEU A 6 -1.60 29.63 -8.66
C LEU A 6 -0.84 30.81 -9.30
N GLY A 7 -1.46 31.45 -10.29
CA GLY A 7 -0.86 32.56 -11.03
C GLY A 7 0.18 32.09 -12.07
N GLY A 8 0.04 30.89 -12.61
CA GLY A 8 0.90 30.33 -13.64
C GLY A 8 2.18 29.68 -13.11
N VAL A 9 2.24 29.40 -11.81
CA VAL A 9 3.36 28.65 -11.20
C VAL A 9 3.32 27.19 -11.57
N PHE A 10 2.12 26.58 -11.46
CA PHE A 10 1.93 25.14 -11.74
C PHE A 10 0.97 24.95 -12.93
N PRO A 11 1.23 24.00 -13.82
CA PRO A 11 0.36 23.72 -14.96
C PRO A 11 -0.84 22.84 -14.54
N VAL A 12 -1.77 23.42 -13.76
CA VAL A 12 -2.91 22.70 -13.16
C VAL A 12 -4.22 23.36 -13.53
N THR A 13 -5.17 22.55 -13.96
CA THR A 13 -6.57 22.92 -14.13
C THR A 13 -7.46 22.21 -13.13
N ALA A 14 -8.62 22.78 -12.82
CA ALA A 14 -9.62 22.13 -11.99
C ALA A 14 -11.00 22.19 -12.66
N ILE A 15 -11.81 21.15 -12.44
CA ILE A 15 -13.20 21.08 -12.87
C ILE A 15 -14.08 20.85 -11.64
N SER A 16 -15.00 21.79 -11.41
CA SER A 16 -16.02 21.64 -10.37
C SER A 16 -17.29 21.05 -10.97
N LEU A 17 -17.79 19.99 -10.34
CA LEU A 17 -19.09 19.40 -10.63
C LEU A 17 -20.04 19.67 -9.47
N ILE A 18 -21.12 20.41 -9.74
CA ILE A 18 -22.12 20.79 -8.75
C ILE A 18 -23.40 20.01 -8.99
N ASN A 19 -23.82 19.22 -8.01
CA ASN A 19 -25.12 18.57 -8.04
C ASN A 19 -26.15 19.46 -7.35
N THR A 20 -26.95 20.17 -8.15
CA THR A 20 -27.96 21.10 -7.62
C THR A 20 -29.18 20.44 -6.99
N LYS A 21 -29.32 19.10 -7.10
CA LYS A 21 -30.42 18.36 -6.48
C LYS A 21 -30.21 18.18 -4.97
N ASN A 22 -28.98 17.92 -4.57
CA ASN A 22 -28.60 17.67 -3.18
C ASN A 22 -27.59 18.67 -2.62
N ASN A 23 -27.25 19.72 -3.41
CA ASN A 23 -26.32 20.80 -3.03
C ASN A 23 -24.89 20.34 -2.77
N THR A 24 -24.46 19.28 -3.41
CA THR A 24 -23.12 18.73 -3.21
C THR A 24 -22.14 19.20 -4.30
N LEU A 25 -20.86 19.15 -3.98
CA LEU A 25 -19.76 19.64 -4.82
C LEU A 25 -18.64 18.62 -4.86
N PHE A 26 -18.14 18.41 -6.07
CA PHE A 26 -16.92 17.66 -6.32
C PHE A 26 -15.95 18.49 -7.16
N VAL A 27 -14.66 18.35 -6.91
CA VAL A 27 -13.61 19.00 -7.71
C VAL A 27 -12.55 17.98 -8.08
N SER A 28 -12.25 17.93 -9.36
CA SER A 28 -11.13 17.15 -9.90
C SER A 28 -10.04 18.08 -10.38
N PHE A 29 -8.79 17.62 -10.30
CA PHE A 29 -7.61 18.34 -10.75
C PHE A 29 -6.86 17.53 -11.80
N GLY A 30 -6.25 18.24 -12.75
CA GLY A 30 -5.35 17.64 -13.74
C GLY A 30 -4.16 18.55 -13.97
N ALA A 31 -2.98 17.95 -14.04
CA ALA A 31 -1.74 18.67 -14.26
C ALA A 31 -1.06 18.17 -15.53
N HIS A 32 -0.69 19.10 -16.41
CA HIS A 32 0.14 18.82 -17.58
C HIS A 32 0.66 20.15 -18.15
N PRO A 33 1.89 20.21 -18.74
CA PRO A 33 2.39 21.42 -19.37
C PRO A 33 1.50 21.93 -20.51
N ILE A 34 0.84 21.06 -21.24
CA ILE A 34 -0.09 21.39 -22.32
C ILE A 34 -1.50 21.51 -21.74
N LEU A 35 -2.16 22.66 -21.93
CA LEU A 35 -3.47 22.96 -21.34
C LEU A 35 -4.55 21.94 -21.73
N GLU A 36 -4.61 21.55 -23.00
CA GLU A 36 -5.59 20.59 -23.50
C GLU A 36 -5.45 19.24 -22.81
N VAL A 37 -4.22 18.78 -22.59
CA VAL A 37 -3.92 17.52 -21.89
C VAL A 37 -4.24 17.66 -20.40
N SER A 38 -3.97 18.79 -19.78
CA SER A 38 -4.36 19.06 -18.39
C SER A 38 -5.89 18.99 -18.22
N LEU A 39 -6.65 19.57 -19.13
CA LEU A 39 -8.11 19.49 -19.14
C LEU A 39 -8.63 18.08 -19.38
N GLU A 40 -8.04 17.35 -20.33
CA GLU A 40 -8.38 15.95 -20.60
C GLU A 40 -8.16 15.09 -19.33
N ARG A 41 -7.01 15.23 -18.68
CA ARG A 41 -6.70 14.53 -17.42
C ARG A 41 -7.73 14.88 -16.34
N THR A 42 -8.05 16.17 -16.17
CA THR A 42 -9.05 16.60 -15.19
C THR A 42 -10.40 15.94 -15.43
N MET A 43 -10.81 15.81 -16.71
CA MET A 43 -12.07 15.17 -17.08
C MET A 43 -12.04 13.65 -16.85
N THR A 44 -10.95 12.99 -17.18
CA THR A 44 -10.80 11.53 -16.98
C THR A 44 -10.74 11.18 -15.51
N GLU A 45 -10.04 11.95 -14.69
CA GLU A 45 -10.01 11.79 -13.24
C GLU A 45 -11.41 12.00 -12.61
N LEU A 46 -12.16 13.00 -13.08
CA LEU A 46 -13.53 13.23 -12.63
C LEU A 46 -14.42 12.01 -12.84
N MET A 47 -14.17 11.24 -13.90
CA MET A 47 -14.96 10.08 -14.30
C MET A 47 -14.40 8.75 -13.76
N GLN A 48 -13.19 8.74 -13.23
CA GLN A 48 -12.52 7.52 -12.80
C GLN A 48 -13.28 6.83 -11.66
N GLY A 49 -13.72 5.58 -11.91
CA GLY A 49 -14.47 4.79 -10.94
C GLY A 49 -15.87 5.32 -10.61
N ARG A 50 -16.39 6.28 -11.38
CA ARG A 50 -17.69 6.92 -11.12
C ARG A 50 -18.66 6.74 -12.26
N ASP A 51 -19.93 6.67 -11.88
CA ASP A 51 -21.07 6.78 -12.76
C ASP A 51 -21.75 8.14 -12.52
N LEU A 52 -21.89 8.96 -13.57
CA LEU A 52 -22.58 10.26 -13.49
C LEU A 52 -24.05 10.16 -13.07
N THR A 53 -24.63 8.96 -13.05
CA THR A 53 -25.98 8.74 -12.53
C THR A 53 -26.02 8.66 -11.00
N ASN A 54 -24.87 8.47 -10.34
CA ASN A 54 -24.75 8.37 -8.89
C ASN A 54 -23.78 9.43 -8.34
N LEU A 55 -24.25 10.68 -8.29
CA LEU A 55 -23.50 11.82 -7.75
C LEU A 55 -23.88 12.15 -6.29
N ASP A 56 -24.61 11.27 -5.62
CA ASP A 56 -25.11 11.53 -4.27
C ASP A 56 -24.05 11.34 -3.17
N ALA A 57 -22.90 10.77 -3.52
CA ALA A 57 -21.79 10.56 -2.59
C ALA A 57 -20.88 11.81 -2.39
N PHE A 58 -21.14 12.91 -3.10
CA PHE A 58 -20.35 14.13 -2.94
C PHE A 58 -20.72 14.87 -1.66
N GLU A 59 -19.77 15.63 -1.11
CA GLU A 59 -19.93 16.38 0.12
C GLU A 59 -20.57 17.76 -0.10
N ILE A 60 -21.31 18.24 0.91
CA ILE A 60 -21.84 19.61 0.91
C ILE A 60 -20.69 20.56 1.28
N PRO A 61 -20.41 21.62 0.51
CA PRO A 61 -19.34 22.55 0.80
C PRO A 61 -19.64 23.35 2.08
N THR A 62 -18.61 23.83 2.75
CA THR A 62 -18.71 24.50 4.07
C THR A 62 -17.90 25.79 4.12
N PHE A 63 -18.28 26.72 5.02
CA PHE A 63 -17.44 27.83 5.44
C PHE A 63 -16.58 27.51 6.67
N ASP A 64 -16.80 26.34 7.31
CA ASP A 64 -15.97 25.88 8.40
C ASP A 64 -14.65 25.29 7.85
N MET A 65 -13.62 26.12 7.88
CA MET A 65 -12.31 25.74 7.35
C MET A 65 -11.57 24.75 8.25
N SER A 66 -12.01 24.52 9.50
CA SER A 66 -11.44 23.48 10.35
C SER A 66 -11.82 22.09 9.86
N LEU A 67 -13.04 21.92 9.34
CA LEU A 67 -13.47 20.68 8.71
C LEU A 67 -12.76 20.42 7.37
N VAL A 68 -12.44 21.48 6.63
CA VAL A 68 -11.70 21.37 5.37
C VAL A 68 -10.24 20.96 5.60
N ALA A 69 -9.62 21.50 6.64
CA ALA A 69 -8.23 21.24 6.99
C ALA A 69 -8.02 19.97 7.85
N ASP A 70 -9.10 19.27 8.19
CA ASP A 70 -9.03 18.04 8.96
C ASP A 70 -8.25 16.96 8.21
N SER A 71 -7.41 16.20 8.92
CA SER A 71 -6.54 15.19 8.33
C SER A 71 -7.30 14.08 7.60
N PHE A 72 -8.44 13.65 8.15
CA PHE A 72 -9.29 12.65 7.50
C PHE A 72 -9.92 13.19 6.21
N ASN A 73 -10.26 14.50 6.20
CA ASN A 73 -10.77 15.14 4.98
C ASN A 73 -9.69 15.22 3.88
N LEU A 74 -8.45 15.52 4.25
CA LEU A 74 -7.31 15.51 3.32
C LEU A 74 -7.06 14.09 2.77
N GLU A 75 -7.15 13.10 3.64
CA GLU A 75 -7.04 11.70 3.24
C GLU A 75 -8.15 11.27 2.27
N ALA A 76 -9.41 11.66 2.52
CA ALA A 76 -10.53 11.41 1.62
C ALA A 76 -10.33 12.03 0.24
N HIS A 77 -9.78 13.25 0.16
CA HIS A 77 -9.41 13.87 -1.11
C HIS A 77 -8.34 13.07 -1.87
N PHE A 78 -7.40 12.47 -1.16
CA PHE A 78 -6.34 11.68 -1.78
C PHE A 78 -6.83 10.31 -2.25
N ILE A 79 -7.64 9.62 -1.46
CA ILE A 79 -8.08 8.24 -1.76
C ILE A 79 -9.07 8.22 -2.93
N ASP A 80 -10.10 9.06 -2.88
CA ASP A 80 -11.21 8.99 -3.83
C ASP A 80 -11.73 10.36 -4.30
N SER A 81 -11.04 11.43 -3.94
CA SER A 81 -11.39 12.82 -4.25
C SER A 81 -12.75 13.30 -3.69
N ASN A 82 -13.34 12.57 -2.73
CA ASN A 82 -14.66 12.88 -2.16
C ASN A 82 -14.62 13.79 -0.93
N GLY A 83 -13.47 14.35 -0.60
CA GLY A 83 -13.34 15.22 0.54
C GLY A 83 -14.23 16.49 0.46
N LYS A 84 -14.57 17.00 1.62
CA LYS A 84 -15.35 18.23 1.80
C LYS A 84 -14.55 19.47 1.37
N LEU A 85 -15.18 20.33 0.57
CA LEU A 85 -14.59 21.55 0.04
C LEU A 85 -15.10 22.79 0.79
N GLY A 86 -14.25 23.80 0.90
CA GLY A 86 -14.63 25.10 1.43
C GLY A 86 -15.28 25.98 0.36
N PHE A 87 -16.34 26.74 0.71
CA PHE A 87 -16.91 27.77 -0.18
C PHE A 87 -15.89 28.79 -0.68
N PRO A 88 -14.80 29.13 0.05
CA PRO A 88 -13.75 30.00 -0.50
C PRO A 88 -13.16 29.52 -1.83
N PHE A 89 -13.17 28.20 -2.09
CA PHE A 89 -12.74 27.64 -3.38
C PHE A 89 -13.61 28.13 -4.56
N LEU A 90 -14.89 28.41 -4.32
CA LEU A 90 -15.84 28.89 -5.32
C LEU A 90 -15.97 30.43 -5.31
N SER A 91 -15.10 31.14 -4.60
CA SER A 91 -15.16 32.60 -4.50
C SER A 91 -15.02 33.27 -5.88
N ALA A 92 -15.85 34.26 -6.12
CA ALA A 92 -15.67 35.13 -7.29
C ALA A 92 -14.42 36.04 -7.18
N LYS A 93 -13.86 36.19 -5.96
CA LYS A 93 -12.62 36.92 -5.75
C LYS A 93 -11.45 36.02 -6.13
N LYS A 94 -10.66 36.46 -7.09
CA LYS A 94 -9.44 35.77 -7.51
C LYS A 94 -8.39 35.78 -6.41
N SER A 95 -7.73 34.65 -6.18
CA SER A 95 -6.55 34.55 -5.31
C SER A 95 -5.28 35.00 -6.03
N PHE A 96 -5.23 34.78 -7.36
CA PHE A 96 -4.12 35.10 -8.24
C PHE A 96 -4.65 35.69 -9.54
N GLU A 97 -3.85 36.51 -10.21
CA GLU A 97 -4.15 36.92 -11.58
C GLU A 97 -3.91 35.76 -12.54
N TYR A 98 -4.74 35.65 -13.56
CA TYR A 98 -4.57 34.63 -14.60
C TYR A 98 -3.26 34.85 -15.36
N ALA A 99 -2.48 33.78 -15.49
CA ALA A 99 -1.31 33.73 -16.34
C ALA A 99 -1.53 32.70 -17.48
N PRO A 100 -1.25 33.07 -18.72
CA PRO A 100 -1.39 32.15 -19.84
C PRO A 100 -0.35 31.00 -19.73
N TRP A 101 -0.70 29.84 -20.24
CA TRP A 101 0.19 28.70 -20.34
C TRP A 101 1.34 29.01 -21.30
N LYS A 102 2.57 28.71 -20.88
CA LYS A 102 3.80 29.15 -21.56
C LYS A 102 4.63 28.00 -22.14
N TYR A 103 4.18 26.76 -21.98
CA TYR A 103 4.93 25.63 -22.48
C TYR A 103 4.87 25.56 -24.01
N GLU A 104 6.02 25.47 -24.65
CA GLU A 104 6.18 25.39 -26.11
C GLU A 104 7.07 24.19 -26.51
N GLY A 105 7.34 23.25 -25.59
CA GLY A 105 8.17 22.07 -25.84
C GLY A 105 7.50 21.05 -26.75
N ASN A 106 8.29 20.10 -27.22
CA ASN A 106 7.85 19.06 -28.13
C ASN A 106 8.36 17.69 -27.70
N GLY A 107 7.57 17.01 -26.87
CA GLY A 107 7.84 15.65 -26.39
C GLY A 107 8.20 15.55 -24.91
N SER A 108 8.32 14.32 -24.46
CA SER A 108 8.41 14.00 -23.03
C SER A 108 9.66 14.55 -22.34
N ASP A 109 10.78 14.68 -23.05
CA ASP A 109 12.01 15.23 -22.47
C ASP A 109 11.85 16.72 -22.16
N ASP A 110 11.20 17.48 -23.06
CA ASP A 110 10.92 18.91 -22.85
C ASP A 110 9.88 19.09 -21.74
N GLU A 111 8.87 18.22 -21.65
CA GLU A 111 7.88 18.22 -20.59
C GLU A 111 8.51 17.95 -19.23
N TYR A 112 9.36 16.93 -19.15
CA TYR A 112 10.10 16.60 -17.94
C TYR A 112 10.99 17.75 -17.49
N ALA A 113 11.76 18.34 -18.41
CA ALA A 113 12.65 19.46 -18.10
C ALA A 113 11.84 20.67 -17.58
N PHE A 114 10.72 20.99 -18.22
CA PHE A 114 9.82 22.07 -17.81
C PHE A 114 9.26 21.86 -16.40
N LEU A 115 8.77 20.65 -16.10
CA LEU A 115 8.24 20.31 -14.78
C LEU A 115 9.33 20.31 -13.70
N LEU A 116 10.52 19.81 -14.02
CA LEU A 116 11.66 19.82 -13.11
C LEU A 116 12.11 21.26 -12.78
N ASP A 117 12.06 22.16 -13.77
CA ASP A 117 12.40 23.58 -13.55
C ASP A 117 11.35 24.28 -12.65
N ILE A 118 10.08 23.90 -12.73
CA ILE A 118 9.07 24.38 -11.78
C ILE A 118 9.45 23.95 -10.36
N LEU A 119 9.77 22.68 -10.12
CA LEU A 119 10.17 22.18 -8.79
C LEU A 119 11.42 22.91 -8.27
N LYS A 120 12.44 23.06 -9.11
CA LYS A 120 13.66 23.82 -8.76
C LYS A 120 13.36 25.28 -8.43
N SER A 121 12.44 25.93 -9.16
CA SER A 121 12.03 27.31 -8.87
C SER A 121 11.35 27.48 -7.50
N GLN A 122 10.81 26.39 -6.96
CA GLN A 122 10.18 26.32 -5.65
C GLN A 122 11.14 25.78 -4.58
N ASP A 123 12.44 25.70 -4.88
CA ASP A 123 13.47 25.13 -3.97
C ASP A 123 13.10 23.72 -3.51
N ARG A 124 12.67 22.88 -4.47
CA ARG A 124 12.28 21.50 -4.22
C ARG A 124 13.22 20.53 -4.91
N GLU A 125 13.62 19.51 -4.15
CA GLU A 125 14.38 18.37 -4.68
C GLU A 125 13.42 17.22 -5.01
N MET A 126 13.71 16.49 -6.07
CA MET A 126 12.98 15.30 -6.46
C MET A 126 13.87 14.07 -6.32
N TYR A 127 13.37 13.06 -5.64
CA TYR A 127 14.00 11.76 -5.52
C TYR A 127 13.28 10.75 -6.40
N VAL A 128 14.02 9.96 -7.14
CA VAL A 128 13.48 8.94 -8.04
C VAL A 128 14.06 7.59 -7.64
N ARG A 129 13.19 6.62 -7.41
CA ARG A 129 13.54 5.23 -7.26
C ARG A 129 13.10 4.45 -8.49
N GLU A 130 14.04 3.87 -9.19
CA GLU A 130 13.79 3.08 -10.39
C GLU A 130 13.65 1.60 -10.05
N TYR A 131 12.75 0.92 -10.77
CA TYR A 131 12.53 -0.51 -10.69
C TYR A 131 12.60 -1.09 -12.09
N THR A 132 13.43 -2.13 -12.26
CA THR A 132 13.49 -2.93 -13.48
C THR A 132 13.22 -4.37 -13.08
N TYR A 133 12.06 -4.88 -13.44
CA TYR A 133 11.65 -6.25 -13.15
C TYR A 133 10.92 -6.84 -14.34
N LEU A 134 11.31 -8.05 -14.76
CA LEU A 134 10.76 -8.73 -15.94
C LEU A 134 10.77 -7.85 -17.22
N ASP A 135 11.84 -7.09 -17.43
CA ASP A 135 12.01 -6.15 -18.54
C ASP A 135 10.99 -4.99 -18.57
N PHE A 136 10.22 -4.80 -17.50
CA PHE A 136 9.41 -3.60 -17.30
C PHE A 136 10.17 -2.56 -16.51
N TYR A 137 10.09 -1.33 -16.99
CA TYR A 137 10.60 -0.16 -16.26
C TYR A 137 9.45 0.53 -15.54
N SER A 138 9.64 0.80 -14.26
CA SER A 138 8.76 1.67 -13.46
C SER A 138 9.59 2.52 -12.50
N CYS A 139 9.02 3.62 -12.04
CA CYS A 139 9.66 4.47 -11.05
C CYS A 139 8.66 5.00 -10.04
N GLN A 140 9.17 5.31 -8.87
CA GLN A 140 8.47 6.08 -7.84
C GLN A 140 9.21 7.40 -7.66
N MET A 141 8.47 8.50 -7.67
CA MET A 141 9.01 9.85 -7.45
C MET A 141 8.48 10.40 -6.14
N ILE A 142 9.36 11.05 -5.39
CA ILE A 142 9.02 11.73 -4.13
C ILE A 142 9.65 13.13 -4.18
N VAL A 143 8.84 14.13 -3.88
CA VAL A 143 9.27 15.51 -3.67
C VAL A 143 8.97 15.86 -2.21
N PRO A 144 9.96 15.80 -1.30
CA PRO A 144 9.75 16.02 0.13
C PRO A 144 9.07 17.35 0.44
N ASN A 145 8.16 17.34 1.39
CA ASN A 145 7.31 18.48 1.78
C ASN A 145 6.44 19.06 0.64
N PHE A 146 6.19 18.26 -0.40
CA PHE A 146 5.37 18.67 -1.54
C PHE A 146 4.45 17.55 -2.04
N SER A 147 4.94 16.30 -2.12
CA SER A 147 4.18 15.16 -2.62
C SER A 147 3.58 14.28 -1.52
N GLU A 148 3.93 14.51 -0.26
CA GLU A 148 3.36 13.77 0.86
C GLU A 148 1.96 14.27 1.16
N VAL A 149 1.03 13.34 1.25
CA VAL A 149 -0.38 13.60 1.58
C VAL A 149 -0.66 13.25 3.04
N TYR A 150 0.03 12.24 3.57
CA TYR A 150 -0.14 11.80 4.94
C TYR A 150 0.76 12.57 5.91
N PRO A 151 0.32 12.79 7.15
CA PRO A 151 1.19 13.32 8.19
C PRO A 151 2.44 12.45 8.35
N LEU A 152 3.62 13.06 8.25
CA LEU A 152 4.89 12.34 8.39
C LEU A 152 5.01 11.61 9.73
N ASP A 153 4.43 12.19 10.78
CA ASP A 153 4.41 11.59 12.12
C ASP A 153 3.71 10.22 12.12
N ASP A 154 2.58 10.09 11.42
CA ASP A 154 1.88 8.80 11.31
C ASP A 154 2.69 7.78 10.51
N MET A 155 3.40 8.22 9.48
CA MET A 155 4.23 7.33 8.66
C MET A 155 5.51 6.89 9.37
N VAL A 156 6.13 7.76 10.18
CA VAL A 156 7.41 7.49 10.84
C VAL A 156 7.22 6.86 12.21
N TYR A 157 6.32 7.42 13.03
CA TYR A 157 6.17 7.01 14.44
C TYR A 157 5.11 5.92 14.65
N ASN A 158 4.08 5.88 13.81
CA ASN A 158 3.00 4.88 13.90
C ASN A 158 3.15 3.75 12.88
N ASN A 159 4.06 3.88 11.91
CA ASN A 159 4.29 2.81 10.94
C ASN A 159 5.01 1.64 11.57
N LYS A 160 4.25 0.59 11.88
CA LYS A 160 4.77 -0.70 12.36
C LYS A 160 5.04 -1.69 11.22
N ASN A 161 5.12 -1.23 9.98
CA ASN A 161 5.37 -2.09 8.84
C ASN A 161 6.83 -2.51 8.76
N ASN A 162 7.13 -3.70 9.26
CA ASN A 162 8.45 -4.32 9.18
C ASN A 162 8.63 -5.20 7.92
N GLY A 163 7.73 -5.14 6.95
CA GLY A 163 7.72 -6.03 5.78
C GLY A 163 9.04 -6.06 5.01
N LYS A 164 9.73 -4.92 4.88
CA LYS A 164 11.05 -4.87 4.23
C LYS A 164 12.13 -5.60 5.03
N LEU A 165 12.14 -5.44 6.35
CA LEU A 165 13.08 -6.12 7.24
C LEU A 165 12.82 -7.62 7.24
N ILE A 166 11.57 -8.03 7.42
CA ILE A 166 11.18 -9.45 7.42
C ILE A 166 11.46 -10.10 6.06
N ARG A 167 11.26 -9.38 4.96
CA ARG A 167 11.66 -9.86 3.63
C ARG A 167 13.16 -10.15 3.56
N ASP A 168 13.99 -9.27 4.09
CA ASP A 168 15.44 -9.48 4.11
C ASP A 168 15.81 -10.68 4.99
N MET A 169 15.18 -10.83 6.15
CA MET A 169 15.34 -11.99 7.03
C MET A 169 14.96 -13.30 6.33
N VAL A 170 13.86 -13.33 5.58
CA VAL A 170 13.43 -14.53 4.82
C VAL A 170 14.38 -14.85 3.68
N LEU A 171 14.81 -13.86 2.89
CA LEU A 171 15.67 -14.07 1.72
C LEU A 171 17.13 -14.32 2.05
N ASN A 172 17.58 -13.92 3.21
CA ASN A 172 18.95 -14.07 3.71
C ASN A 172 18.96 -14.73 5.08
N PHE A 173 18.13 -15.74 5.25
CA PHE A 173 17.83 -16.37 6.54
C PHE A 173 19.10 -16.74 7.35
N GLU A 174 20.11 -17.24 6.66
CA GLU A 174 21.41 -17.66 7.25
C GLU A 174 22.21 -16.52 7.92
N LYS A 175 21.79 -15.26 7.73
CA LYS A 175 22.46 -14.09 8.33
C LYS A 175 21.85 -13.66 9.66
N TYR A 176 20.70 -14.21 10.02
CA TYR A 176 19.91 -13.78 11.16
C TYR A 176 19.79 -14.89 12.20
N ASP A 177 19.77 -14.50 13.47
CA ASP A 177 19.41 -15.42 14.54
C ASP A 177 17.90 -15.66 14.57
N VAL A 178 17.49 -16.91 14.84
CA VAL A 178 16.07 -17.28 14.83
C VAL A 178 15.28 -16.54 15.92
N ASN A 179 15.88 -16.31 17.09
CA ASN A 179 15.25 -15.54 18.16
C ASN A 179 15.03 -14.07 17.74
N ASP A 180 16.00 -13.45 17.05
CA ASP A 180 15.87 -12.07 16.56
C ASP A 180 14.74 -11.97 15.52
N ILE A 181 14.59 -13.00 14.68
CA ILE A 181 13.46 -13.07 13.73
C ILE A 181 12.14 -13.17 14.48
N LEU A 182 12.04 -14.09 15.45
CA LEU A 182 10.83 -14.31 16.25
C LEU A 182 10.43 -13.04 17.00
N ASP A 183 11.36 -12.38 17.68
CA ASP A 183 11.14 -11.10 18.37
C ASP A 183 10.62 -10.01 17.42
N THR A 184 11.15 -9.98 16.20
CA THR A 184 10.72 -8.99 15.16
C THR A 184 9.28 -9.20 14.75
N VAL A 185 8.80 -10.45 14.69
CA VAL A 185 7.46 -10.79 14.19
C VAL A 185 6.43 -11.01 15.30
N ASP A 186 6.83 -11.10 16.55
CA ASP A 186 6.00 -11.46 17.71
C ASP A 186 4.71 -10.61 17.79
N SER A 187 4.83 -9.30 17.63
CA SER A 187 3.69 -8.37 17.72
C SER A 187 2.78 -8.34 16.50
N LEU A 188 3.08 -9.07 15.43
CA LEU A 188 2.28 -9.09 14.21
C LEU A 188 1.15 -10.12 14.32
N ASP A 189 0.02 -9.82 13.65
CA ASP A 189 -1.15 -10.69 13.61
C ASP A 189 -0.84 -11.99 12.85
N ASP A 190 -1.16 -13.14 13.46
CA ASP A 190 -0.90 -14.46 12.90
C ASP A 190 -1.68 -14.74 11.61
N SER A 191 -2.81 -14.10 11.40
CA SER A 191 -3.62 -14.21 10.18
C SER A 191 -3.06 -13.41 9.00
N LEU A 192 -2.03 -12.57 9.22
CA LEU A 192 -1.45 -11.72 8.19
C LEU A 192 -0.88 -12.56 7.04
N ASN A 193 -1.29 -12.28 5.81
CA ASN A 193 -0.77 -12.97 4.63
C ASN A 193 0.68 -12.53 4.34
N MET A 194 1.63 -13.44 4.51
CA MET A 194 3.06 -13.18 4.34
C MET A 194 3.42 -12.75 2.91
N GLN A 195 2.82 -13.36 1.88
CA GLN A 195 3.11 -13.01 0.49
C GLN A 195 2.79 -11.54 0.19
N LEU A 196 1.64 -11.07 0.69
CA LEU A 196 1.22 -9.68 0.51
C LEU A 196 2.05 -8.72 1.36
N TYR A 197 2.42 -9.13 2.56
CA TYR A 197 3.12 -8.27 3.51
C TYR A 197 4.59 -8.04 3.15
N ILE A 198 5.30 -9.10 2.75
CA ILE A 198 6.74 -9.01 2.42
C ILE A 198 7.04 -9.05 0.92
N GLY A 199 6.05 -9.34 0.07
CA GLY A 199 6.23 -9.41 -1.38
C GLY A 199 7.12 -10.57 -1.85
N VAL A 200 7.03 -11.73 -1.18
CA VAL A 200 7.68 -13.00 -1.56
C VAL A 200 6.60 -14.03 -1.87
N ILE A 201 6.75 -14.77 -2.96
CA ILE A 201 5.81 -15.81 -3.35
C ILE A 201 6.21 -17.12 -2.67
N PHE A 202 5.27 -17.74 -1.96
CA PHE A 202 5.39 -19.07 -1.36
C PHE A 202 4.57 -20.07 -2.17
N GLU A 203 4.87 -21.37 -2.04
CA GLU A 203 4.18 -22.44 -2.78
C GLU A 203 2.70 -22.60 -2.39
N GLU A 204 2.36 -22.29 -1.14
CA GLU A 204 0.99 -22.34 -0.61
C GLU A 204 0.65 -21.01 0.08
N ASN A 205 -0.61 -20.82 0.48
CA ASN A 205 -0.99 -19.70 1.35
C ASN A 205 -0.21 -19.82 2.67
N PHE A 206 0.59 -18.81 2.93
CA PHE A 206 1.50 -18.78 4.06
C PHE A 206 1.22 -17.54 4.90
N THR A 207 0.91 -17.74 6.16
CA THR A 207 0.57 -16.67 7.09
C THR A 207 1.75 -16.32 7.99
N MET A 208 1.63 -15.21 8.72
CA MET A 208 2.60 -14.84 9.75
C MET A 208 2.65 -15.88 10.87
N GLY A 209 1.50 -16.46 11.25
CA GLY A 209 1.45 -17.56 12.20
C GLY A 209 2.22 -18.80 11.72
N ASP A 210 2.05 -19.18 10.42
CA ASP A 210 2.84 -20.28 9.85
C ASP A 210 4.35 -19.99 9.93
N PHE A 211 4.76 -18.75 9.71
CA PHE A 211 6.16 -18.34 9.80
C PHE A 211 6.68 -18.39 11.25
N LYS A 212 5.93 -17.85 12.21
CA LYS A 212 6.27 -17.94 13.64
C LYS A 212 6.41 -19.40 14.09
N ALA A 213 5.44 -20.23 13.71
CA ALA A 213 5.50 -21.66 14.04
C ALA A 213 6.75 -22.33 13.48
N GLN A 214 7.18 -22.00 12.25
CA GLN A 214 8.44 -22.52 11.71
C GLN A 214 9.67 -22.06 12.52
N MET A 215 9.69 -20.80 12.98
CA MET A 215 10.78 -20.31 13.83
C MET A 215 10.80 -21.06 15.17
N LEU A 216 9.64 -21.30 15.79
CA LEU A 216 9.53 -22.07 17.03
C LEU A 216 9.97 -23.53 16.85
N LEU A 217 9.64 -24.15 15.73
CA LEU A 217 10.11 -25.50 15.39
C LEU A 217 11.65 -25.56 15.28
N LEU A 218 12.27 -24.53 14.68
CA LEU A 218 13.74 -24.44 14.60
C LEU A 218 14.40 -24.23 15.97
N LEU A 219 13.66 -23.70 16.94
CA LEU A 219 14.11 -23.56 18.34
C LEU A 219 13.75 -24.78 19.21
N GLU A 220 13.15 -25.82 18.62
CA GLU A 220 12.65 -27.00 19.33
C GLU A 220 11.53 -26.69 20.36
N GLU A 221 10.84 -25.54 20.21
CA GLU A 221 9.73 -25.10 21.05
C GLU A 221 8.40 -25.66 20.51
N TYR A 222 8.27 -26.98 20.56
CA TYR A 222 7.20 -27.74 19.91
C TYR A 222 5.80 -27.44 20.46
N ASP A 223 5.66 -27.20 21.76
CA ASP A 223 4.36 -26.92 22.38
C ASP A 223 3.83 -25.56 21.93
N ASP A 224 4.69 -24.54 21.89
CA ASP A 224 4.31 -23.20 21.42
C ASP A 224 4.03 -23.20 19.92
N ALA A 225 4.82 -23.93 19.12
CA ALA A 225 4.55 -24.12 17.69
C ALA A 225 3.20 -24.81 17.47
N LEU A 226 2.85 -25.81 18.28
CA LEU A 226 1.58 -26.52 18.17
C LEU A 226 0.39 -25.60 18.40
N GLU A 227 0.43 -24.70 19.40
CA GLU A 227 -0.62 -23.74 19.68
C GLU A 227 -0.95 -22.88 18.45
N ILE A 228 0.06 -22.44 17.71
CA ILE A 228 -0.12 -21.65 16.49
C ILE A 228 -0.63 -22.52 15.33
N LEU A 229 -0.03 -23.70 15.13
CA LEU A 229 -0.36 -24.60 14.02
C LEU A 229 -1.80 -25.16 14.11
N GLU A 230 -2.41 -25.21 15.28
CA GLU A 230 -3.80 -25.61 15.45
C GLU A 230 -4.80 -24.68 14.72
N PHE A 231 -4.46 -23.40 14.60
CA PHE A 231 -5.26 -22.39 13.91
C PHE A 231 -4.83 -22.14 12.47
N SER A 232 -3.76 -22.81 12.01
CA SER A 232 -3.27 -22.65 10.64
C SER A 232 -4.26 -23.26 9.63
N ASN A 233 -4.45 -22.57 8.50
CA ASN A 233 -5.16 -23.10 7.33
C ASN A 233 -4.22 -23.83 6.36
N ASN A 234 -2.94 -23.91 6.67
CA ASN A 234 -1.93 -24.57 5.85
C ASN A 234 -1.97 -26.08 6.08
N LYS A 235 -2.14 -26.85 5.01
CA LYS A 235 -2.22 -28.33 5.09
C LYS A 235 -0.94 -28.98 5.61
N PHE A 236 0.21 -28.39 5.27
CA PHE A 236 1.50 -28.85 5.75
C PHE A 236 1.65 -28.55 7.25
N GLY A 237 1.28 -27.36 7.70
CA GLY A 237 1.24 -27.01 9.13
C GLY A 237 0.36 -27.96 9.94
N HIS A 238 -0.83 -28.31 9.41
CA HIS A 238 -1.67 -29.33 10.05
C HIS A 238 -1.00 -30.71 10.16
N LEU A 239 -0.27 -31.12 9.14
CA LEU A 239 0.47 -32.38 9.20
C LEU A 239 1.54 -32.34 10.29
N VAL A 240 2.34 -31.28 10.36
CA VAL A 240 3.37 -31.09 11.40
C VAL A 240 2.72 -31.13 12.79
N ALA A 241 1.60 -30.43 12.99
CA ALA A 241 0.87 -30.46 14.25
C ALA A 241 0.42 -31.87 14.65
N GLN A 242 -0.01 -32.73 13.70
CA GLN A 242 -0.36 -34.11 14.01
C GLN A 242 0.85 -34.96 14.43
N LEU A 243 2.00 -34.72 13.82
CA LEU A 243 3.24 -35.43 14.19
C LEU A 243 3.74 -35.02 15.57
N ILE A 244 3.68 -33.74 15.92
CA ILE A 244 4.00 -33.24 17.27
C ILE A 244 3.05 -33.88 18.32
N ARG A 245 1.74 -33.90 18.07
CA ARG A 245 0.78 -34.56 18.97
C ARG A 245 1.05 -36.06 19.12
N MET A 246 1.35 -36.71 18.00
CA MET A 246 1.70 -38.13 18.02
C MET A 246 2.90 -38.40 18.93
N GLN A 247 3.92 -37.52 18.88
CA GLN A 247 5.10 -37.63 19.74
C GLN A 247 4.77 -37.31 21.18
N ASN A 248 4.04 -36.20 21.46
CA ASN A 248 3.66 -35.81 22.82
C ASN A 248 2.78 -36.83 23.52
N ASP A 249 1.88 -37.48 22.81
CA ASP A 249 0.97 -38.50 23.34
C ASP A 249 1.60 -39.90 23.40
N GLY A 250 2.84 -40.06 22.97
CA GLY A 250 3.59 -41.31 23.02
C GLY A 250 3.12 -42.39 22.05
N PHE A 251 2.52 -41.99 20.91
CA PHE A 251 2.19 -42.93 19.85
C PHE A 251 3.43 -43.34 19.09
N GLU A 252 3.67 -44.65 19.01
CA GLU A 252 4.84 -45.22 18.34
C GLU A 252 4.67 -45.14 16.80
N TRP A 253 5.68 -44.63 16.11
CA TRP A 253 5.73 -44.40 14.67
C TRP A 253 5.36 -45.65 13.87
N GLU A 254 5.91 -46.78 14.23
CA GLU A 254 5.77 -48.06 13.54
C GLU A 254 4.30 -48.51 13.41
N ASN A 255 3.48 -48.11 14.38
CA ASN A 255 2.06 -48.47 14.41
C ASN A 255 1.22 -47.62 13.44
N TYR A 256 1.68 -46.44 13.05
CA TYR A 256 0.91 -45.46 12.29
C TYR A 256 1.52 -45.08 10.94
N GLU A 257 2.77 -45.43 10.66
CA GLU A 257 3.50 -45.10 9.44
C GLU A 257 2.68 -45.36 8.17
N THR A 258 2.13 -46.57 8.03
CA THR A 258 1.32 -46.93 6.85
C THR A 258 0.07 -46.06 6.73
N ALA A 259 -0.58 -45.75 7.83
CA ALA A 259 -1.78 -44.91 7.83
C ALA A 259 -1.44 -43.47 7.43
N LEU A 260 -0.37 -42.91 7.98
CA LEU A 260 0.13 -41.58 7.66
C LEU A 260 0.53 -41.46 6.19
N TYR A 261 1.24 -42.43 5.64
CA TYR A 261 1.59 -42.44 4.22
C TYR A 261 0.36 -42.54 3.30
N ASN A 262 -0.68 -43.27 3.71
CA ASN A 262 -1.91 -43.36 2.92
C ASN A 262 -2.74 -42.08 2.95
N VAL A 263 -2.72 -41.33 4.05
CA VAL A 263 -3.48 -40.10 4.21
C VAL A 263 -2.76 -38.90 3.58
N TYR A 264 -1.50 -38.73 3.83
CA TYR A 264 -0.75 -37.51 3.46
C TYR A 264 0.21 -37.69 2.28
N GLY A 265 0.61 -38.93 1.99
CA GLY A 265 1.64 -39.26 1.01
C GLY A 265 3.04 -39.27 1.61
N LYS A 266 3.87 -40.18 1.12
CA LYS A 266 5.22 -40.43 1.67
C LYS A 266 6.13 -39.20 1.61
N GLU A 267 6.11 -38.46 0.53
CA GLU A 267 6.96 -37.29 0.33
C GLU A 267 6.65 -36.17 1.35
N LYS A 268 5.36 -35.89 1.58
CA LYS A 268 4.95 -34.86 2.55
C LYS A 268 5.29 -35.23 3.99
N ILE A 269 5.09 -36.52 4.33
CA ILE A 269 5.46 -37.04 5.63
C ILE A 269 6.97 -36.90 5.86
N GLN A 270 7.78 -37.27 4.86
CA GLN A 270 9.24 -37.14 5.01
C GLN A 270 9.65 -35.67 5.23
N LYS A 271 9.11 -34.75 4.44
CA LYS A 271 9.36 -33.31 4.67
C LYS A 271 8.95 -32.84 6.05
N ALA A 272 7.85 -33.34 6.60
CA ALA A 272 7.38 -32.95 7.92
C ALA A 272 8.24 -33.56 9.05
N VAL A 273 8.75 -34.77 8.86
CA VAL A 273 9.71 -35.39 9.78
C VAL A 273 11.04 -34.63 9.74
N ASP A 274 11.54 -34.29 8.55
CA ASP A 274 12.79 -33.52 8.39
C ASP A 274 12.73 -32.12 9.07
N VAL A 275 11.54 -31.58 9.29
CA VAL A 275 11.33 -30.30 10.03
C VAL A 275 11.36 -30.53 11.55
N LEU A 276 11.10 -31.76 12.02
CA LEU A 276 11.05 -32.11 13.45
C LEU A 276 12.34 -32.77 13.95
N GLU A 277 13.27 -33.13 13.06
CA GLU A 277 14.62 -33.65 13.34
C GLU A 277 15.66 -32.52 13.33
#